data_dedacf9df89c6a63ef18511544778e16
#
_entry.id   dedacf9df89c6a63ef18511544778e16
#
_cell.length_a   1.000
_cell.length_b   1.000
_cell.length_c   1.000
_cell.angle_alpha   90.00
_cell.angle_beta   90.00
_cell.angle_gamma   90.00
#
_symmetry.space_group_name_H-M   'P 1'
#
loop_
_entity.id
_entity.type
_entity.pdbx_description
1 polymer ?
#
loop_
_entity_poly.entity_id
_entity_poly.type
_entity_poly.pdbx_seq_one_letter_code
_entity_poly.pdbx_strand_id
1 'polypeptide(L)'
;THGYSEIITALPEIYEELKNSQTKIAVRFYDDRLLPLSKLYNVDQQLMDALCKKKIWLSSGASIIIEQTEALVSIDVNSGKNTAGKNKEDAICRINMEAAKEIAFQIRLRRLCGIIIIDFINMNRPENNDRVLEALRTAFLSDPQSPIVVDMTALGLVEVTRRKRERPLCELEHRQLARSSGT
;
A
#
# COMPACT_ATOMS: atom_id res chain seq x y z
N THR A 1 0.39 -16.51 4.65
CA THR A 1 -0.13 -16.21 6.00
C THR A 1 1.02 -15.75 6.86
N HIS A 2 1.09 -14.44 7.12
CA HIS A 2 2.01 -13.89 8.11
C HIS A 2 1.45 -14.31 9.48
N GLY A 3 2.09 -15.30 10.12
CA GLY A 3 1.71 -15.71 11.46
C GLY A 3 2.13 -14.66 12.47
N TYR A 4 1.18 -14.11 13.20
CA TYR A 4 1.46 -13.28 14.37
C TYR A 4 1.70 -14.17 15.57
N SER A 5 2.72 -13.87 16.37
CA SER A 5 3.07 -14.62 17.58
C SER A 5 2.38 -14.10 18.84
N GLU A 6 2.07 -12.79 18.86
CA GLU A 6 1.51 -12.11 20.02
C GLU A 6 0.67 -10.91 19.57
N ILE A 7 -0.37 -10.58 20.34
CA ILE A 7 -1.13 -9.34 20.26
C ILE A 7 -0.88 -8.55 21.54
N ILE A 8 -0.47 -7.30 21.42
CA ILE A 8 -0.25 -6.40 22.55
C ILE A 8 -1.22 -5.23 22.43
N THR A 9 -1.96 -4.93 23.49
CA THR A 9 -2.91 -3.81 23.51
C THR A 9 -2.81 -3.03 24.81
N ALA A 10 -2.96 -1.71 24.72
CA ALA A 10 -3.08 -0.81 25.86
C ALA A 10 -4.53 -0.44 26.18
N LEU A 11 -5.51 -0.97 25.44
CA LEU A 11 -6.93 -0.73 25.61
C LEU A 11 -7.56 -1.88 26.40
N PRO A 12 -8.07 -1.65 27.63
CA PRO A 12 -8.64 -2.71 28.46
C PRO A 12 -9.82 -3.42 27.78
N GLU A 13 -10.68 -2.68 27.09
CA GLU A 13 -11.85 -3.22 26.39
C GLU A 13 -11.43 -4.22 25.31
N ILE A 14 -10.44 -3.87 24.51
CA ILE A 14 -9.88 -4.74 23.45
C ILE A 14 -9.19 -5.96 24.05
N TYR A 15 -8.49 -5.78 25.19
CA TYR A 15 -7.85 -6.90 25.87
C TYR A 15 -8.88 -7.94 26.33
N GLU A 16 -9.97 -7.51 27.00
CA GLU A 16 -11.01 -8.41 27.47
C GLU A 16 -11.76 -9.07 26.31
N GLU A 17 -12.04 -8.35 25.23
CA GLU A 17 -12.66 -8.90 24.04
C GLU A 17 -11.80 -10.00 23.41
N LEU A 18 -10.51 -9.73 23.21
CA LEU A 18 -9.56 -10.68 22.63
C LEU A 18 -9.33 -11.90 23.52
N LYS A 19 -9.27 -11.70 24.86
CA LYS A 19 -9.10 -12.77 25.84
C LYS A 19 -10.31 -13.74 25.85
N ASN A 20 -11.52 -13.20 25.67
CA ASN A 20 -12.74 -13.96 25.58
C ASN A 20 -12.98 -14.58 24.18
N SER A 21 -12.23 -14.12 23.18
CA SER A 21 -12.26 -14.70 21.83
C SER A 21 -11.52 -16.04 21.82
N GLN A 22 -11.87 -16.93 20.87
CA GLN A 22 -11.18 -18.22 20.68
C GLN A 22 -9.85 -18.06 19.91
N THR A 23 -9.16 -16.91 20.05
CA THR A 23 -7.87 -16.70 19.37
C THR A 23 -6.81 -17.64 19.93
N LYS A 24 -6.01 -18.25 19.06
CA LYS A 24 -4.85 -19.08 19.45
C LYS A 24 -3.58 -18.24 19.65
N ILE A 25 -3.66 -16.93 19.47
CA ILE A 25 -2.55 -16.00 19.59
C ILE A 25 -2.48 -15.50 21.03
N ALA A 26 -1.27 -15.46 21.61
CA ALA A 26 -1.08 -14.88 22.94
C ALA A 26 -1.48 -13.42 22.96
N VAL A 27 -2.30 -13.02 23.97
CA VAL A 27 -2.75 -11.63 24.12
C VAL A 27 -2.14 -11.08 25.41
N ARG A 28 -1.45 -9.96 25.32
CA ARG A 28 -0.81 -9.28 26.45
C ARG A 28 -1.36 -7.87 26.62
N PHE A 29 -1.74 -7.56 27.87
CA PHE A 29 -2.10 -6.19 28.24
C PHE A 29 -0.85 -5.37 28.57
N TYR A 30 -0.83 -4.11 28.14
CA TYR A 30 0.25 -3.16 28.38
C TYR A 30 -0.31 -1.91 29.08
N ASP A 31 0.15 -1.62 30.29
CA ASP A 31 -0.40 -0.55 31.14
C ASP A 31 0.64 0.49 31.58
N ASP A 32 1.82 0.51 30.97
CA ASP A 32 2.83 1.53 31.28
C ASP A 32 2.36 2.91 30.76
N ARG A 33 2.03 3.78 31.71
CA ARG A 33 1.56 5.15 31.43
C ARG A 33 2.68 6.12 31.09
N LEU A 34 3.91 5.83 31.46
CA LEU A 34 5.08 6.69 31.22
C LEU A 34 5.63 6.47 29.82
N LEU A 35 5.53 5.26 29.30
CA LEU A 35 6.00 4.92 27.96
C LEU A 35 4.85 4.33 27.13
N PRO A 36 4.08 5.14 26.39
CA PRO A 36 2.99 4.63 25.55
C PRO A 36 3.47 3.56 24.56
N LEU A 37 2.59 2.60 24.24
CA LEU A 37 2.88 1.47 23.35
C LEU A 37 3.40 1.93 21.97
N SER A 38 2.83 3.02 21.42
CA SER A 38 3.26 3.61 20.15
C SER A 38 4.72 4.08 20.18
N LYS A 39 5.18 4.61 21.32
CA LYS A 39 6.57 5.04 21.52
C LYS A 39 7.51 3.86 21.76
N LEU A 40 7.07 2.88 22.57
CA LEU A 40 7.87 1.67 22.84
C LEU A 40 8.25 0.94 21.54
N TYR A 41 7.31 0.83 20.61
CA TYR A 41 7.51 0.16 19.33
C TYR A 41 7.80 1.11 18.17
N ASN A 42 7.96 2.41 18.44
CA ASN A 42 8.17 3.44 17.41
C ASN A 42 7.13 3.38 16.27
N VAL A 43 5.87 3.08 16.63
CA VAL A 43 4.78 2.85 15.67
C VAL A 43 4.49 4.11 14.87
N ASP A 44 4.50 5.28 15.51
CA ASP A 44 4.20 6.56 14.86
C ASP A 44 5.18 6.82 13.70
N GLN A 45 6.48 6.64 13.93
CA GLN A 45 7.50 6.84 12.89
C GLN A 45 7.40 5.79 11.77
N GLN A 46 7.23 4.52 12.14
CA GLN A 46 7.06 3.44 11.15
C GLN A 46 5.80 3.66 10.30
N LEU A 47 4.72 4.14 10.90
CA LEU A 47 3.48 4.47 10.20
C LEU A 47 3.71 5.64 9.22
N MET A 48 4.35 6.72 9.67
CA MET A 48 4.68 7.85 8.80
C MET A 48 5.56 7.45 7.63
N ASP A 49 6.59 6.65 7.87
CA ASP A 49 7.46 6.13 6.81
C ASP A 49 6.66 5.29 5.81
N ALA A 50 5.76 4.43 6.28
CA ALA A 50 4.92 3.60 5.41
C ALA A 50 3.92 4.43 4.59
N LEU A 51 3.35 5.50 5.18
CA LEU A 51 2.31 6.30 4.53
C LEU A 51 2.87 7.39 3.59
N CYS A 52 4.03 7.97 3.91
CA CYS A 52 4.55 9.16 3.22
C CYS A 52 5.76 8.87 2.32
N LYS A 53 6.37 7.69 2.41
CA LYS A 53 7.51 7.32 1.59
C LYS A 53 7.11 7.21 0.12
N LYS A 54 7.73 8.04 -0.73
CA LYS A 54 7.40 8.05 -2.17
C LYS A 54 7.83 6.76 -2.87
N LYS A 55 9.02 6.24 -2.57
CA LYS A 55 9.61 5.06 -3.22
C LYS A 55 9.46 3.83 -2.35
N ILE A 56 8.93 2.75 -2.93
CA ILE A 56 8.73 1.44 -2.29
C ILE A 56 9.48 0.40 -3.11
N TRP A 57 10.28 -0.40 -2.42
CA TRP A 57 11.02 -1.50 -3.04
C TRP A 57 10.18 -2.77 -3.05
N LEU A 58 10.21 -3.48 -4.17
CA LEU A 58 9.58 -4.78 -4.36
C LEU A 58 10.57 -5.91 -4.06
N SER A 59 10.07 -7.11 -3.78
CA SER A 59 10.89 -8.29 -3.49
C SER A 59 11.79 -8.69 -4.66
N SER A 60 11.36 -8.39 -5.89
CA SER A 60 12.14 -8.58 -7.12
C SER A 60 13.35 -7.64 -7.26
N GLY A 61 13.48 -6.63 -6.38
CA GLY A 61 14.47 -5.55 -6.52
C GLY A 61 14.03 -4.42 -7.46
N ALA A 62 12.82 -4.48 -8.00
CA ALA A 62 12.15 -3.38 -8.67
C ALA A 62 11.63 -2.36 -7.65
N SER A 63 11.08 -1.25 -8.08
CA SER A 63 10.49 -0.25 -7.20
C SER A 63 9.29 0.42 -7.82
N ILE A 64 8.37 0.87 -6.98
CA ILE A 64 7.29 1.77 -7.35
C ILE A 64 7.51 3.14 -6.74
N ILE A 65 7.14 4.18 -7.47
CA ILE A 65 7.17 5.57 -7.00
C ILE A 65 5.73 6.07 -7.02
N ILE A 66 5.25 6.57 -5.88
CA ILE A 66 3.89 7.09 -5.73
C ILE A 66 3.98 8.58 -5.44
N GLU A 67 3.37 9.38 -6.31
CA GLU A 67 3.26 10.82 -6.14
C GLU A 67 1.80 11.26 -6.21
N GLN A 68 1.40 12.03 -5.22
CA GLN A 68 0.07 12.61 -5.15
C GLN A 68 0.17 14.09 -5.47
N THR A 69 -0.58 14.51 -6.47
CA THR A 69 -0.78 15.93 -6.82
C THR A 69 -2.19 16.36 -6.38
N GLU A 70 -2.52 17.62 -6.59
CA GLU A 70 -3.85 18.15 -6.32
C GLU A 70 -4.93 17.51 -7.22
N ALA A 71 -4.56 17.14 -8.44
CA ALA A 71 -5.48 16.65 -9.47
C ALA A 71 -5.56 15.12 -9.55
N LEU A 72 -4.44 14.42 -9.36
CA LEU A 72 -4.36 12.97 -9.55
C LEU A 72 -3.21 12.34 -8.72
N VAL A 73 -3.23 11.03 -8.63
CA VAL A 73 -2.11 10.22 -8.15
C VAL A 73 -1.39 9.62 -9.35
N SER A 74 -0.08 9.80 -9.44
CA SER A 74 0.76 9.11 -10.41
C SER A 74 1.58 8.02 -9.74
N ILE A 75 1.69 6.87 -10.40
CA ILE A 75 2.46 5.73 -9.92
C ILE A 75 3.34 5.23 -11.06
N ASP A 76 4.65 5.15 -10.83
CA ASP A 76 5.65 4.70 -11.79
C ASP A 76 6.32 3.40 -11.31
N VAL A 77 6.51 2.44 -12.21
CA VAL A 77 7.13 1.13 -11.94
C VAL A 77 8.49 1.04 -12.60
N ASN A 78 9.53 0.90 -11.79
CA ASN A 78 10.91 0.80 -12.23
C ASN A 78 11.49 -0.60 -12.02
N SER A 79 12.04 -1.23 -13.07
CA SER A 79 12.53 -2.61 -13.05
C SER A 79 13.81 -2.85 -12.24
N GLY A 80 14.54 -1.78 -11.88
CA GLY A 80 15.86 -1.96 -11.32
C GLY A 80 16.89 -2.54 -12.32
N LYS A 81 17.96 -3.15 -11.81
CA LYS A 81 19.09 -3.61 -12.64
C LYS A 81 18.93 -5.02 -13.24
N ASN A 82 17.89 -5.78 -12.89
CA ASN A 82 17.83 -7.23 -13.14
C ASN A 82 17.02 -7.67 -14.36
N THR A 83 16.88 -6.84 -15.40
CA THR A 83 16.09 -7.16 -16.59
C THR A 83 16.91 -7.54 -17.83
N ALA A 84 18.15 -8.03 -17.67
CA ALA A 84 18.98 -8.48 -18.78
C ALA A 84 18.83 -9.99 -19.00
N GLY A 85 18.56 -10.44 -20.25
CA GLY A 85 18.55 -11.87 -20.62
C GLY A 85 17.50 -12.26 -21.64
N LYS A 86 17.55 -13.54 -22.11
CA LYS A 86 16.66 -14.10 -23.14
C LYS A 86 15.16 -14.10 -22.78
N ASN A 87 14.82 -14.01 -21.50
CA ASN A 87 13.44 -14.00 -20.97
C ASN A 87 13.03 -12.65 -20.40
N LYS A 88 13.54 -11.54 -20.97
CA LYS A 88 13.29 -10.17 -20.48
C LYS A 88 11.79 -9.86 -20.35
N GLU A 89 11.00 -10.19 -21.37
CA GLU A 89 9.55 -9.94 -21.41
C GLU A 89 8.81 -10.65 -20.26
N ASP A 90 9.12 -11.92 -20.01
CA ASP A 90 8.49 -12.68 -18.93
C ASP A 90 8.93 -12.19 -17.55
N ALA A 91 10.17 -11.69 -17.43
CA ALA A 91 10.66 -11.07 -16.20
C ALA A 91 9.93 -9.75 -15.92
N ILE A 92 9.75 -8.91 -16.93
CA ILE A 92 8.99 -7.65 -16.84
C ILE A 92 7.53 -7.94 -16.43
N CYS A 93 6.88 -8.92 -17.08
CA CYS A 93 5.52 -9.30 -16.73
C CYS A 93 5.38 -9.71 -15.26
N ARG A 94 6.32 -10.52 -14.73
CA ARG A 94 6.33 -10.89 -13.30
C ARG A 94 6.51 -9.67 -12.39
N ILE A 95 7.42 -8.75 -12.73
CA ILE A 95 7.63 -7.50 -11.98
C ILE A 95 6.35 -6.66 -11.98
N ASN A 96 5.71 -6.47 -13.13
CA ASN A 96 4.48 -5.71 -13.23
C ASN A 96 3.32 -6.35 -12.44
N MET A 97 3.22 -7.68 -12.43
CA MET A 97 2.22 -8.39 -11.61
C MET A 97 2.49 -8.26 -10.11
N GLU A 98 3.76 -8.27 -9.68
CA GLU A 98 4.15 -7.99 -8.31
C GLU A 98 3.81 -6.53 -7.95
N ALA A 99 4.18 -5.59 -8.82
CA ALA A 99 3.88 -4.17 -8.67
C ALA A 99 2.37 -3.92 -8.57
N ALA A 100 1.54 -4.57 -9.40
CA ALA A 100 0.08 -4.43 -9.37
C ALA A 100 -0.52 -4.77 -8.00
N LYS A 101 -0.03 -5.83 -7.35
CA LYS A 101 -0.47 -6.24 -6.01
C LYS A 101 -0.05 -5.22 -4.96
N GLU A 102 1.20 -4.76 -5.00
CA GLU A 102 1.72 -3.77 -4.07
C GLU A 102 1.03 -2.41 -4.26
N ILE A 103 0.81 -1.97 -5.50
CA ILE A 103 0.08 -0.74 -5.83
C ILE A 103 -1.33 -0.77 -5.22
N ALA A 104 -2.07 -1.85 -5.40
CA ALA A 104 -3.41 -1.99 -4.83
C ALA A 104 -3.38 -1.93 -3.28
N PHE A 105 -2.39 -2.56 -2.65
CA PHE A 105 -2.16 -2.48 -1.21
C PHE A 105 -1.86 -1.05 -0.77
N GLN A 106 -0.96 -0.34 -1.45
CA GLN A 106 -0.57 1.03 -1.13
C GLN A 106 -1.71 2.04 -1.34
N ILE A 107 -2.49 1.89 -2.40
CA ILE A 107 -3.69 2.72 -2.65
C ILE A 107 -4.66 2.60 -1.47
N ARG A 108 -4.93 1.39 -1.00
CA ARG A 108 -5.79 1.14 0.15
C ARG A 108 -5.19 1.64 1.45
N LEU A 109 -3.92 1.29 1.74
CA LEU A 109 -3.20 1.67 2.95
C LEU A 109 -3.17 3.19 3.15
N ARG A 110 -2.82 3.92 2.09
CA ARG A 110 -2.68 5.39 2.11
C ARG A 110 -3.98 6.14 1.90
N ARG A 111 -5.09 5.43 1.62
CA ARG A 111 -6.39 6.00 1.26
C ARG A 111 -6.32 6.90 0.03
N LEU A 112 -5.47 6.55 -0.94
CA LEU A 112 -5.38 7.30 -2.19
C LEU A 112 -6.70 7.18 -2.95
N CYS A 113 -7.15 8.28 -3.56
CA CYS A 113 -8.46 8.36 -4.19
C CYS A 113 -8.47 9.38 -5.35
N GLY A 114 -9.55 9.38 -6.10
CA GLY A 114 -9.69 10.20 -7.31
C GLY A 114 -9.15 9.45 -8.53
N ILE A 115 -8.54 10.19 -9.43
CA ILE A 115 -7.88 9.65 -10.64
C ILE A 115 -6.49 9.15 -10.24
N ILE A 116 -6.18 7.93 -10.61
CA ILE A 116 -4.88 7.29 -10.37
C ILE A 116 -4.37 6.78 -11.72
N ILE A 117 -3.18 7.21 -12.09
CA ILE A 117 -2.50 6.80 -13.33
C ILE A 117 -1.29 5.95 -12.96
N ILE A 118 -1.20 4.77 -13.57
CA ILE A 118 -0.12 3.82 -13.29
C ILE A 118 0.67 3.60 -14.58
N ASP A 119 1.97 3.89 -14.53
CA ASP A 119 2.93 3.60 -15.60
C ASP A 119 3.66 2.29 -15.27
N PHE A 120 3.18 1.20 -15.89
CA PHE A 120 3.85 -0.10 -15.81
C PHE A 120 5.02 -0.18 -16.80
N ILE A 121 6.00 -1.04 -16.51
CA ILE A 121 7.09 -1.28 -17.44
C ILE A 121 6.52 -1.82 -18.76
N ASN A 122 6.88 -1.19 -19.86
CA ASN A 122 6.38 -1.54 -21.20
C ASN A 122 6.62 -3.02 -21.56
N MET A 123 5.58 -3.66 -22.10
CA MET A 123 5.58 -5.02 -22.59
C MET A 123 5.14 -5.04 -24.05
N ASN A 124 5.71 -5.97 -24.84
CA ASN A 124 5.38 -6.06 -26.26
C ASN A 124 4.20 -6.98 -26.55
N ARG A 125 3.92 -7.94 -25.64
CA ARG A 125 2.84 -8.93 -25.81
C ARG A 125 1.55 -8.43 -25.17
N PRO A 126 0.46 -8.25 -25.93
CA PRO A 126 -0.83 -7.82 -25.37
C PRO A 126 -1.33 -8.72 -24.24
N GLU A 127 -1.09 -10.04 -24.34
CA GLU A 127 -1.52 -11.02 -23.34
C GLU A 127 -0.88 -10.75 -21.96
N ASN A 128 0.33 -10.17 -21.93
CA ASN A 128 0.98 -9.80 -20.70
C ASN A 128 0.34 -8.55 -20.08
N ASN A 129 -0.12 -7.61 -20.90
CA ASN A 129 -0.89 -6.45 -20.42
C ASN A 129 -2.20 -6.90 -19.77
N ASP A 130 -2.93 -7.82 -20.41
CA ASP A 130 -4.17 -8.37 -19.87
C ASP A 130 -3.94 -9.06 -18.53
N ARG A 131 -2.83 -9.82 -18.39
CA ARG A 131 -2.47 -10.48 -17.12
C ARG A 131 -2.18 -9.48 -16.00
N VAL A 132 -1.53 -8.36 -16.31
CA VAL A 132 -1.23 -7.31 -15.32
C VAL A 132 -2.51 -6.60 -14.90
N LEU A 133 -3.40 -6.25 -15.85
CA LEU A 133 -4.69 -5.65 -15.55
C LEU A 133 -5.55 -6.57 -14.70
N GLU A 134 -5.58 -7.87 -15.00
CA GLU A 134 -6.34 -8.85 -14.20
C GLU A 134 -5.75 -9.03 -12.80
N ALA A 135 -4.43 -9.03 -12.66
CA ALA A 135 -3.76 -9.05 -11.35
C ALA A 135 -4.13 -7.82 -10.52
N LEU A 136 -4.19 -6.63 -11.14
CA LEU A 136 -4.59 -5.39 -10.48
C LEU A 136 -6.07 -5.42 -10.06
N ARG A 137 -6.98 -5.85 -10.96
CA ARG A 137 -8.41 -6.02 -10.65
C ARG A 137 -8.61 -6.99 -9.49
N THR A 138 -7.95 -8.13 -9.54
CA THR A 138 -8.00 -9.15 -8.46
C THR A 138 -7.52 -8.59 -7.13
N ALA A 139 -6.42 -7.83 -7.13
CA ALA A 139 -5.88 -7.22 -5.91
C ALA A 139 -6.85 -6.17 -5.30
N PHE A 140 -7.66 -5.51 -6.12
CA PHE A 140 -8.68 -4.57 -5.66
C PHE A 140 -9.95 -5.21 -5.10
N LEU A 141 -10.19 -6.50 -5.30
CA LEU A 141 -11.39 -7.17 -4.75
C LEU A 141 -11.52 -7.05 -3.23
N SER A 142 -10.40 -6.91 -2.52
CA SER A 142 -10.36 -6.72 -1.07
C SER A 142 -10.50 -5.25 -0.62
N ASP A 143 -10.63 -4.30 -1.55
CA ASP A 143 -10.78 -2.88 -1.21
C ASP A 143 -12.27 -2.52 -1.06
N PRO A 144 -12.73 -2.10 0.15
CA PRO A 144 -14.13 -1.76 0.40
C PRO A 144 -14.62 -0.54 -0.38
N GLN A 145 -13.72 0.23 -1.02
CA GLN A 145 -14.06 1.37 -1.88
C GLN A 145 -14.25 0.97 -3.35
N SER A 146 -14.04 -0.32 -3.67
CA SER A 146 -14.22 -0.91 -5.00
C SER A 146 -13.60 -0.04 -6.12
N PRO A 147 -12.26 0.10 -6.16
CA PRO A 147 -11.61 0.83 -7.25
C PRO A 147 -11.96 0.22 -8.61
N ILE A 148 -12.07 1.07 -9.62
CA ILE A 148 -12.38 0.63 -10.99
C ILE A 148 -11.11 0.80 -11.82
N VAL A 149 -10.61 -0.31 -12.37
CA VAL A 149 -9.58 -0.31 -13.41
C VAL A 149 -10.31 -0.07 -14.73
N VAL A 150 -10.15 1.14 -15.27
CA VAL A 150 -10.86 1.55 -16.49
C VAL A 150 -10.28 0.81 -17.70
N ASP A 151 -9.09 1.18 -18.10
CA ASP A 151 -8.40 0.55 -19.23
C ASP A 151 -6.90 0.95 -19.24
N MET A 152 -6.20 0.43 -20.26
CA MET A 152 -4.86 0.87 -20.62
C MET A 152 -4.95 1.84 -21.82
N THR A 153 -4.39 3.03 -21.64
CA THR A 153 -4.37 4.05 -22.70
C THR A 153 -3.48 3.65 -23.88
N ALA A 154 -3.59 4.36 -24.99
CA ALA A 154 -2.70 4.20 -26.16
C ALA A 154 -1.22 4.47 -25.81
N LEU A 155 -0.93 5.19 -24.73
CA LEU A 155 0.42 5.42 -24.21
C LEU A 155 0.92 4.31 -23.28
N GLY A 156 0.11 3.29 -22.99
CA GLY A 156 0.47 2.19 -22.09
C GLY A 156 0.21 2.50 -20.60
N LEU A 157 -0.43 3.63 -20.29
CA LEU A 157 -0.78 4.00 -18.92
C LEU A 157 -2.08 3.33 -18.49
N VAL A 158 -2.12 2.79 -17.27
CA VAL A 158 -3.33 2.20 -16.71
C VAL A 158 -4.10 3.25 -15.90
N GLU A 159 -5.38 3.40 -16.25
CA GLU A 159 -6.29 4.33 -15.60
C GLU A 159 -7.10 3.61 -14.52
N VAL A 160 -7.06 4.16 -13.30
CA VAL A 160 -7.83 3.67 -12.15
C VAL A 160 -8.60 4.83 -11.53
N THR A 161 -9.84 4.56 -11.11
CA THR A 161 -10.61 5.50 -10.30
C THR A 161 -10.96 4.88 -8.96
N ARG A 162 -10.85 5.65 -7.88
CA ARG A 162 -11.26 5.24 -6.53
C ARG A 162 -12.05 6.35 -5.85
N ARG A 163 -13.21 6.02 -5.30
CA ARG A 163 -14.11 7.00 -4.67
C ARG A 163 -13.42 7.69 -3.48
N LYS A 164 -13.57 9.01 -3.41
CA LYS A 164 -13.08 9.81 -2.29
C LYS A 164 -14.13 9.77 -1.17
N ARG A 165 -13.87 8.99 -0.11
CA ARG A 165 -14.69 9.00 1.11
C ARG A 165 -13.99 9.69 2.27
N GLU A 166 -12.68 9.57 2.35
CA GLU A 166 -11.86 10.10 3.42
C GLU A 166 -10.62 10.78 2.83
N ARG A 167 -9.95 11.59 3.63
CA ARG A 167 -8.69 12.21 3.23
C ARG A 167 -7.55 11.19 3.23
N PRO A 168 -6.55 11.34 2.36
CA PRO A 168 -5.33 10.56 2.43
C PRO A 168 -4.70 10.63 3.82
N LEU A 169 -4.19 9.50 4.32
CA LEU A 169 -3.67 9.42 5.69
C LEU A 169 -2.46 10.34 5.90
N CYS A 170 -1.60 10.49 4.90
CA CYS A 170 -0.44 11.37 4.99
C CYS A 170 -0.85 12.85 5.23
N GLU A 171 -1.94 13.32 4.63
CA GLU A 171 -2.46 14.68 4.86
C GLU A 171 -3.02 14.89 6.27
N LEU A 172 -3.62 13.85 6.85
CA LEU A 172 -4.17 13.90 8.22
C LEU A 172 -3.05 14.02 9.25
N GLU A 173 -2.01 13.21 9.10
CA GLU A 173 -0.86 13.21 10.00
C GLU A 173 -0.07 14.53 9.96
N HIS A 174 0.18 15.11 8.77
CA HIS A 174 0.83 16.41 8.67
C HIS A 174 0.05 17.51 9.39
N ARG A 175 -1.29 17.46 9.42
CA ARG A 175 -2.12 18.42 10.16
C ARG A 175 -2.07 18.22 11.67
N GLN A 176 -1.96 16.98 12.15
CA GLN A 176 -1.82 16.70 13.58
C GLN A 176 -0.47 17.16 14.09
N LEU A 177 0.61 16.90 13.37
CA LEU A 177 1.95 17.38 13.71
C LEU A 177 2.03 18.92 13.71
N ALA A 178 1.41 19.59 12.74
CA ALA A 178 1.36 21.06 12.69
C ALA A 178 0.56 21.68 13.86
N ARG A 179 -0.45 20.98 14.38
CA ARG A 179 -1.23 21.43 15.56
C ARG A 179 -0.49 21.20 16.87
N SER A 180 0.32 20.17 16.99
CA SER A 180 1.10 19.85 18.19
C SER A 180 2.40 20.66 18.32
N SER A 181 2.88 21.27 17.22
CA SER A 181 4.07 22.15 17.21
C SER A 181 3.76 23.65 17.30
N GLY A 182 2.48 24.02 17.36
CA GLY A 182 2.01 25.41 17.41
C GLY A 182 1.50 25.85 18.78
N THR A 183 1.89 25.18 19.89
CA THR A 183 1.64 25.58 21.28
C THR A 183 2.92 25.93 22.01
#